data_d7eb220731de8624de6f4a4978f95394
#
_entry.id   d7eb220731de8624de6f4a4978f95394
#
_cell.length_a   1.000
_cell.length_b   1.000
_cell.length_c   1.000
_cell.angle_alpha   90.00
_cell.angle_beta   90.00
_cell.angle_gamma   90.00
#
_symmetry.space_group_name_H-M   'P 1'
#
loop_
_entity.id
_entity.type
_entity.pdbx_description
1 polymer ?
#
loop_
_entity_poly.entity_id
_entity_poly.type
_entity_poly.pdbx_seq_one_letter_code
_entity_poly.pdbx_strand_id
1 'polypeptide(L)'
;MKHTLSSPPLRSAGILFLACAAALTAGCDSDKKAAGPGAGGKMPPPQVGVYTVAPQALPVITELPGRTSPYLVAEVRPQVGGIVQKRLFTEGADVKAGTPLYQIDPATYQASYNQAKATLARARANLLTSGPKVARYKELVEIEGVSRQDYEDAIAANAQAKADVESAQAALETARINVEYTKVNAPISGRISRSNVTPGALVTAGQATAMTTVQQLDPIYVDVTQSSEEMLRLKRQLESGGFKQAGGQAKVTLKLADGSTYAQPGKLQFADASVDPGTGNVTLRALFPNPKHDLLPGMFVRAVVENGIDEQAIAVPQQGVTRNPKGEATALVLNQQGIVEQRVLQTTGTLGDKWLVKAGLSNGDRVIVEGVQKVKPGAPATVAPAVANTASAKPAAPAAH
;
A
#
# COMPACT_ATOMS: atom_id res chain seq x y z
N MET A 1 51.72 -17.12 -0.56
CA MET A 1 51.73 -18.15 -1.61
C MET A 1 50.97 -17.58 -2.79
N LYS A 2 51.53 -16.82 -3.66
CA LYS A 2 52.39 -17.01 -4.84
C LYS A 2 51.90 -18.20 -5.74
N HIS A 3 51.32 -17.88 -6.87
CA HIS A 3 51.50 -18.47 -8.22
C HIS A 3 50.65 -17.64 -9.19
N THR A 4 51.13 -16.77 -9.93
CA THR A 4 51.90 -16.52 -11.14
C THR A 4 51.82 -17.63 -12.20
N LEU A 5 51.85 -17.13 -13.45
CA LEU A 5 52.19 -17.74 -14.76
C LEU A 5 50.96 -18.01 -15.66
N SER A 6 50.93 -17.68 -16.93
CA SER A 6 51.83 -17.00 -17.86
C SER A 6 51.18 -17.11 -19.25
N SER A 7 51.23 -16.09 -20.02
CA SER A 7 51.08 -16.18 -21.47
C SER A 7 52.31 -16.84 -22.09
N PRO A 8 52.23 -17.35 -23.31
CA PRO A 8 53.03 -16.75 -24.37
C PRO A 8 52.45 -16.86 -25.80
N PRO A 9 53.24 -16.39 -26.76
CA PRO A 9 52.77 -15.77 -28.00
C PRO A 9 53.25 -16.47 -29.26
N LEU A 10 53.08 -15.79 -30.43
CA LEU A 10 53.80 -15.88 -31.69
C LEU A 10 53.40 -17.01 -32.65
N ARG A 11 53.29 -16.72 -33.90
CA ARG A 11 54.10 -16.29 -35.02
C ARG A 11 53.39 -16.73 -36.31
N SER A 12 53.18 -15.85 -37.23
CA SER A 12 53.95 -15.49 -38.40
C SER A 12 53.96 -16.50 -39.56
N ALA A 13 53.87 -15.98 -40.70
CA ALA A 13 54.24 -16.40 -42.06
C ALA A 13 53.00 -16.44 -42.97
N GLY A 14 52.92 -15.75 -44.04
CA GLY A 14 53.95 -15.20 -44.93
C GLY A 14 53.54 -15.45 -46.34
N ILE A 15 53.55 -14.41 -47.10
CA ILE A 15 54.18 -14.33 -48.49
C ILE A 15 53.49 -15.02 -49.67
N LEU A 16 53.22 -14.16 -50.66
CA LEU A 16 53.45 -14.25 -52.06
C LEU A 16 52.45 -14.97 -52.98
N PHE A 17 51.90 -14.24 -53.91
CA PHE A 17 52.09 -14.37 -55.42
C PHE A 17 51.23 -13.28 -56.05
N LEU A 18 51.75 -12.40 -56.54
CA LEU A 18 52.26 -11.69 -57.76
C LEU A 18 51.74 -12.23 -59.07
N ALA A 19 51.20 -11.28 -59.87
CA ALA A 19 51.28 -11.11 -61.32
C ALA A 19 50.50 -12.02 -62.31
N CYS A 20 49.75 -11.32 -63.14
CA CYS A 20 49.73 -11.32 -64.63
C CYS A 20 48.55 -10.47 -65.07
N ALA A 21 48.80 -9.25 -65.54
CA ALA A 21 49.22 -8.80 -66.87
C ALA A 21 48.12 -9.00 -67.91
N ALA A 22 47.51 -7.87 -68.25
CA ALA A 22 47.58 -7.15 -69.54
C ALA A 22 46.85 -7.76 -70.74
N ALA A 23 46.10 -6.84 -71.36
CA ALA A 23 45.79 -6.67 -72.75
C ALA A 23 44.66 -7.47 -73.39
N LEU A 24 43.66 -6.75 -73.86
CA LEU A 24 43.45 -6.56 -75.26
C LEU A 24 42.34 -5.52 -75.53
N THR A 25 42.75 -4.51 -76.26
CA THR A 25 42.02 -3.46 -76.97
C THR A 25 41.23 -4.01 -78.14
N ALA A 26 40.13 -3.39 -78.44
CA ALA A 26 39.55 -3.00 -79.73
C ALA A 26 38.02 -2.97 -79.58
N GLY A 27 37.34 -1.84 -79.59
CA GLY A 27 37.00 -1.08 -80.75
C GLY A 27 35.59 -1.33 -81.17
N CYS A 28 34.75 -0.31 -80.98
CA CYS A 28 33.89 0.13 -82.08
C CYS A 28 33.02 1.28 -81.61
N ASP A 29 33.23 2.33 -82.24
CA ASP A 29 32.51 3.58 -82.37
C ASP A 29 31.04 3.34 -82.74
N SER A 30 30.13 4.04 -82.05
CA SER A 30 28.79 4.38 -82.54
C SER A 30 28.27 5.58 -81.79
N ASP A 31 28.35 6.69 -82.44
CA ASP A 31 27.67 7.93 -82.17
C ASP A 31 26.24 7.72 -81.64
N LYS A 32 25.99 8.14 -80.43
CA LYS A 32 24.68 8.63 -80.03
C LYS A 32 24.78 9.83 -79.04
N LYS A 33 24.46 10.93 -79.64
CA LYS A 33 24.10 12.23 -79.10
C LYS A 33 23.92 12.24 -77.59
N ALA A 34 24.75 13.01 -76.92
CA ALA A 34 24.56 13.43 -75.53
C ALA A 34 23.28 14.26 -75.44
N ALA A 35 22.24 13.69 -74.77
CA ALA A 35 21.13 14.44 -74.21
C ALA A 35 21.61 15.01 -72.86
N GLY A 36 21.59 16.30 -72.77
CA GLY A 36 21.99 17.05 -71.55
C GLY A 36 21.29 16.61 -70.25
N PRO A 37 21.86 16.97 -69.11
CA PRO A 37 21.28 16.58 -67.82
C PRO A 37 19.90 17.20 -67.70
N GLY A 38 18.88 16.36 -67.89
CA GLY A 38 17.46 16.71 -67.62
C GLY A 38 17.30 17.19 -66.22
N ALA A 39 16.60 18.30 -66.08
CA ALA A 39 16.18 18.93 -64.89
C ALA A 39 15.78 17.91 -63.79
N GLY A 40 16.43 17.99 -62.62
CA GLY A 40 16.09 17.23 -61.43
C GLY A 40 14.62 17.43 -61.11
N GLY A 41 13.81 16.47 -61.46
CA GLY A 41 12.42 16.39 -60.98
C GLY A 41 12.46 16.40 -59.48
N LYS A 42 11.97 17.46 -58.85
CA LYS A 42 11.75 17.48 -57.40
C LYS A 42 10.89 16.27 -57.09
N MET A 43 11.47 15.24 -56.44
CA MET A 43 10.66 14.17 -55.89
C MET A 43 9.50 14.80 -55.08
N PRO A 44 8.29 14.35 -55.25
CA PRO A 44 7.20 14.84 -54.45
C PRO A 44 7.56 14.69 -52.96
N PRO A 45 7.24 15.73 -52.14
CA PRO A 45 7.58 15.69 -50.71
C PRO A 45 6.98 14.42 -50.08
N PRO A 46 7.74 13.73 -49.21
CA PRO A 46 7.28 12.51 -48.57
C PRO A 46 6.00 12.74 -47.80
N GLN A 47 5.06 11.81 -47.90
CA GLN A 47 3.83 11.82 -47.16
C GLN A 47 4.05 11.28 -45.74
N VAL A 48 3.55 11.99 -44.72
CA VAL A 48 3.68 11.67 -43.28
C VAL A 48 2.32 11.70 -42.61
N GLY A 49 2.09 10.77 -41.68
CA GLY A 49 0.97 10.81 -40.78
C GLY A 49 1.25 11.78 -39.64
N VAL A 50 0.31 12.68 -39.38
CA VAL A 50 0.45 13.68 -38.31
C VAL A 50 -0.63 13.53 -37.26
N TYR A 51 -0.25 13.77 -36.00
CA TYR A 51 -1.15 13.93 -34.86
C TYR A 51 -1.25 15.42 -34.51
N THR A 52 -2.44 15.97 -34.56
CA THR A 52 -2.66 17.37 -34.17
C THR A 52 -2.77 17.45 -32.65
N VAL A 53 -1.90 18.24 -32.03
CA VAL A 53 -1.85 18.45 -30.60
C VAL A 53 -3.06 19.27 -30.16
N ALA A 54 -3.80 18.75 -29.22
CA ALA A 54 -4.89 19.47 -28.56
C ALA A 54 -4.83 19.24 -27.05
N PRO A 55 -5.10 20.27 -26.24
CA PRO A 55 -5.21 20.11 -24.80
C PRO A 55 -6.34 19.13 -24.47
N GLN A 56 -6.09 18.25 -23.51
CA GLN A 56 -7.04 17.23 -23.05
C GLN A 56 -7.06 17.23 -21.53
N ALA A 57 -8.25 17.05 -20.94
CA ALA A 57 -8.38 16.86 -19.51
C ALA A 57 -7.88 15.43 -19.15
N LEU A 58 -6.72 15.32 -18.55
CA LEU A 58 -6.09 14.06 -18.20
C LEU A 58 -5.85 13.95 -16.70
N PRO A 59 -6.07 12.76 -16.09
CA PRO A 59 -5.77 12.55 -14.69
C PRO A 59 -4.26 12.61 -14.45
N VAL A 60 -3.87 13.35 -13.42
CA VAL A 60 -2.50 13.37 -12.90
C VAL A 60 -2.36 12.23 -11.91
N ILE A 61 -1.65 11.19 -12.30
CA ILE A 61 -1.43 10.00 -11.50
C ILE A 61 0.01 9.95 -10.99
N THR A 62 0.17 9.52 -9.74
CA THR A 62 1.48 9.21 -9.16
C THR A 62 1.49 7.76 -8.70
N GLU A 63 2.48 6.99 -9.15
CA GLU A 63 2.72 5.63 -8.67
C GLU A 63 3.71 5.68 -7.50
N LEU A 64 3.27 5.21 -6.33
CA LEU A 64 4.05 5.19 -5.11
C LEU A 64 4.27 3.74 -4.65
N PRO A 65 5.50 3.36 -4.30
CA PRO A 65 5.76 2.07 -3.69
C PRO A 65 5.16 2.01 -2.29
N GLY A 66 4.62 0.85 -1.93
CA GLY A 66 4.02 0.66 -0.61
C GLY A 66 4.03 -0.77 -0.15
N ARG A 67 3.62 -0.96 1.09
CA ARG A 67 3.41 -2.27 1.72
C ARG A 67 2.07 -2.31 2.41
N THR A 68 1.47 -3.47 2.38
CA THR A 68 0.24 -3.73 3.13
C THR A 68 0.55 -3.91 4.60
N SER A 69 -0.33 -3.41 5.48
CA SER A 69 -0.28 -3.62 6.92
C SER A 69 -1.68 -3.93 7.46
N PRO A 70 -1.80 -4.76 8.50
CA PRO A 70 -3.11 -5.13 9.02
C PRO A 70 -3.82 -3.91 9.62
N TYR A 71 -5.16 -3.91 9.58
CA TYR A 71 -5.96 -2.83 10.18
C TYR A 71 -5.80 -2.77 11.70
N LEU A 72 -5.90 -3.92 12.37
CA LEU A 72 -5.62 -4.09 13.79
C LEU A 72 -4.72 -5.32 14.00
N VAL A 73 -3.84 -5.21 14.99
CA VAL A 73 -3.00 -6.30 15.46
C VAL A 73 -3.19 -6.43 16.95
N ALA A 74 -3.53 -7.62 17.43
CA ALA A 74 -3.63 -7.90 18.85
C ALA A 74 -2.74 -9.09 19.21
N GLU A 75 -1.77 -8.82 20.05
CA GLU A 75 -0.94 -9.86 20.66
C GLU A 75 -1.69 -10.47 21.83
N VAL A 76 -1.93 -11.76 21.77
CA VAL A 76 -2.60 -12.52 22.83
C VAL A 76 -1.57 -12.94 23.85
N ARG A 77 -1.62 -12.31 25.04
CA ARG A 77 -0.72 -12.59 26.16
C ARG A 77 -1.53 -13.10 27.35
N PRO A 78 -1.02 -14.06 28.14
CA PRO A 78 -1.72 -14.57 29.31
C PRO A 78 -1.73 -13.50 30.42
N GLN A 79 -2.87 -13.35 31.10
CA GLN A 79 -2.99 -12.45 32.25
C GLN A 79 -2.73 -13.16 33.58
N VAL A 80 -2.75 -14.51 33.57
CA VAL A 80 -2.42 -15.36 34.71
C VAL A 80 -1.41 -16.44 34.29
N GLY A 81 -0.60 -16.89 35.25
CA GLY A 81 0.38 -17.96 34.99
C GLY A 81 -0.22 -19.35 35.17
N GLY A 82 0.35 -20.35 34.50
CA GLY A 82 -0.06 -21.74 34.64
C GLY A 82 0.26 -22.59 33.43
N ILE A 83 -0.11 -23.86 33.46
CA ILE A 83 0.12 -24.79 32.36
C ILE A 83 -1.01 -24.63 31.34
N VAL A 84 -0.68 -24.50 30.06
CA VAL A 84 -1.65 -24.52 28.97
C VAL A 84 -2.23 -25.94 28.84
N GLN A 85 -3.49 -26.13 29.18
CA GLN A 85 -4.14 -27.43 29.06
C GLN A 85 -4.55 -27.74 27.63
N LYS A 86 -5.15 -26.76 26.95
CA LYS A 86 -5.73 -26.95 25.60
C LYS A 86 -5.54 -25.71 24.74
N ARG A 87 -5.35 -25.95 23.44
CA ARG A 87 -5.54 -24.97 22.38
C ARG A 87 -6.88 -25.23 21.70
N LEU A 88 -7.72 -24.22 21.56
CA LEU A 88 -9.13 -24.37 21.14
C LEU A 88 -9.39 -23.81 19.73
N PHE A 89 -8.34 -23.47 18.98
CA PHE A 89 -8.44 -22.94 17.63
C PHE A 89 -7.53 -23.69 16.66
N THR A 90 -7.82 -23.53 15.36
CA THR A 90 -6.94 -23.96 14.26
C THR A 90 -6.10 -22.76 13.82
N GLU A 91 -4.81 -22.95 13.67
CA GLU A 91 -3.88 -21.92 13.19
C GLU A 91 -4.25 -21.46 11.78
N GLY A 92 -4.18 -20.15 11.52
CA GLY A 92 -4.59 -19.56 10.25
C GLY A 92 -6.09 -19.41 10.02
N ALA A 93 -6.94 -19.87 10.96
CA ALA A 93 -8.38 -19.69 10.87
C ALA A 93 -8.84 -18.27 11.22
N ASP A 94 -10.03 -17.90 10.80
CA ASP A 94 -10.68 -16.66 11.20
C ASP A 94 -11.41 -16.87 12.54
N VAL A 95 -11.16 -15.97 13.50
CA VAL A 95 -11.75 -15.99 14.85
C VAL A 95 -12.53 -14.72 15.10
N LYS A 96 -13.57 -14.80 15.91
CA LYS A 96 -14.35 -13.64 16.39
C LYS A 96 -13.83 -13.17 17.75
N ALA A 97 -13.94 -11.88 18.03
CA ALA A 97 -13.67 -11.37 19.36
C ALA A 97 -14.46 -12.15 20.42
N GLY A 98 -13.82 -12.47 21.55
CA GLY A 98 -14.39 -13.29 22.61
C GLY A 98 -14.30 -14.80 22.40
N THR A 99 -13.90 -15.32 21.23
CA THR A 99 -13.70 -16.75 21.00
C THR A 99 -12.58 -17.28 21.90
N PRO A 100 -12.79 -18.36 22.66
CA PRO A 100 -11.75 -18.95 23.50
C PRO A 100 -10.64 -19.55 22.65
N LEU A 101 -9.40 -19.17 22.95
CA LEU A 101 -8.21 -19.60 22.22
C LEU A 101 -7.40 -20.64 22.99
N TYR A 102 -7.21 -20.36 24.30
CA TYR A 102 -6.46 -21.28 25.15
C TYR A 102 -7.16 -21.47 26.49
N GLN A 103 -6.96 -22.63 27.08
CA GLN A 103 -7.32 -22.92 28.45
C GLN A 103 -6.03 -23.14 29.26
N ILE A 104 -5.78 -22.24 30.19
CA ILE A 104 -4.75 -22.40 31.24
C ILE A 104 -5.39 -23.19 32.38
N ASP A 105 -4.59 -23.99 33.09
CA ASP A 105 -5.08 -24.81 34.22
C ASP A 105 -5.76 -23.95 35.28
N PRO A 106 -7.09 -24.10 35.49
CA PRO A 106 -7.83 -23.29 36.42
C PRO A 106 -7.80 -23.82 37.87
N ALA A 107 -7.19 -24.99 38.13
CA ALA A 107 -7.37 -25.70 39.41
C ALA A 107 -7.00 -24.84 40.64
N THR A 108 -5.85 -24.18 40.63
CA THR A 108 -5.39 -23.32 41.72
C THR A 108 -6.24 -22.06 41.88
N TYR A 109 -6.66 -21.47 40.79
CA TYR A 109 -7.52 -20.29 40.77
C TYR A 109 -8.93 -20.61 41.25
N GLN A 110 -9.47 -21.79 40.85
CA GLN A 110 -10.75 -22.26 41.30
C GLN A 110 -10.76 -22.56 42.81
N ALA A 111 -9.64 -23.13 43.33
CA ALA A 111 -9.48 -23.32 44.78
C ALA A 111 -9.49 -21.98 45.54
N SER A 112 -8.76 -20.96 45.02
CA SER A 112 -8.72 -19.62 45.58
C SER A 112 -10.10 -18.95 45.54
N TYR A 113 -10.86 -19.11 44.46
CA TYR A 113 -12.22 -18.64 44.33
C TYR A 113 -13.16 -19.26 45.40
N ASN A 114 -13.07 -20.59 45.55
CA ASN A 114 -13.88 -21.31 46.54
C ASN A 114 -13.53 -20.87 47.98
N GLN A 115 -12.25 -20.61 48.27
CA GLN A 115 -11.80 -20.08 49.57
C GLN A 115 -12.36 -18.67 49.83
N ALA A 116 -12.29 -17.76 48.83
CA ALA A 116 -12.84 -16.42 48.95
C ALA A 116 -14.39 -16.45 49.14
N LYS A 117 -15.07 -17.37 48.44
CA LYS A 117 -16.52 -17.59 48.58
C LYS A 117 -16.91 -18.04 50.01
N ALA A 118 -16.11 -18.95 50.59
CA ALA A 118 -16.31 -19.40 51.94
C ALA A 118 -16.09 -18.27 52.98
N THR A 119 -15.05 -17.42 52.73
CA THR A 119 -14.78 -16.25 53.61
C THR A 119 -15.91 -15.24 53.54
N LEU A 120 -16.46 -14.96 52.37
CA LEU A 120 -17.64 -14.08 52.25
C LEU A 120 -18.87 -14.67 52.97
N ALA A 121 -19.09 -15.98 52.84
CA ALA A 121 -20.19 -16.65 53.55
C ALA A 121 -20.07 -16.48 55.09
N ARG A 122 -18.85 -16.63 55.64
CA ARG A 122 -18.58 -16.41 57.06
C ARG A 122 -18.80 -14.95 57.48
N ALA A 123 -18.32 -13.97 56.68
CA ALA A 123 -18.53 -12.55 56.98
C ALA A 123 -20.02 -12.17 56.95
N ARG A 124 -20.80 -12.71 56.03
CA ARG A 124 -22.25 -12.54 55.96
C ARG A 124 -22.95 -13.13 57.16
N ALA A 125 -22.53 -14.33 57.64
CA ALA A 125 -23.07 -14.95 58.85
C ALA A 125 -22.83 -14.05 60.09
N ASN A 126 -21.64 -13.45 60.23
CA ASN A 126 -21.33 -12.52 61.29
C ASN A 126 -22.23 -11.26 61.24
N LEU A 127 -22.46 -10.73 60.06
CA LEU A 127 -23.34 -9.57 59.87
C LEU A 127 -24.80 -9.91 60.26
N LEU A 128 -25.26 -11.13 59.93
CA LEU A 128 -26.60 -11.60 60.32
C LEU A 128 -26.80 -11.65 61.82
N THR A 129 -25.75 -11.80 62.64
CA THR A 129 -25.84 -11.79 64.13
C THR A 129 -25.69 -10.38 64.69
N SER A 130 -24.84 -9.53 64.11
CA SER A 130 -24.58 -8.18 64.59
C SER A 130 -25.75 -7.21 64.36
N GLY A 131 -26.42 -7.29 63.21
CA GLY A 131 -27.55 -6.41 62.87
C GLY A 131 -28.72 -6.47 63.84
N PRO A 132 -29.30 -7.64 64.11
CA PRO A 132 -30.37 -7.80 65.08
C PRO A 132 -29.98 -7.40 66.54
N LYS A 133 -28.66 -7.57 66.87
CA LYS A 133 -28.14 -7.12 68.18
C LYS A 133 -28.22 -5.61 68.29
N VAL A 134 -27.87 -4.84 67.33
CA VAL A 134 -27.97 -3.38 67.27
C VAL A 134 -29.46 -2.96 67.42
N ALA A 135 -30.34 -3.58 66.63
CA ALA A 135 -31.75 -3.29 66.68
C ALA A 135 -32.33 -3.49 68.11
N ARG A 136 -32.00 -4.62 68.72
CA ARG A 136 -32.44 -4.93 70.09
C ARG A 136 -31.85 -3.96 71.11
N TYR A 137 -30.56 -3.62 71.00
CA TYR A 137 -29.89 -2.72 71.93
C TYR A 137 -30.40 -1.28 71.77
N LYS A 138 -30.85 -0.88 70.64
CA LYS A 138 -31.53 0.40 70.39
C LYS A 138 -32.79 0.53 71.22
N GLU A 139 -33.62 -0.50 71.24
CA GLU A 139 -34.86 -0.50 72.03
C GLU A 139 -34.56 -0.57 73.54
N LEU A 140 -33.54 -1.35 73.96
CA LEU A 140 -33.19 -1.51 75.37
C LEU A 140 -32.55 -0.25 76.02
N VAL A 141 -31.75 0.53 75.19
CA VAL A 141 -31.15 1.78 75.75
C VAL A 141 -32.19 2.85 76.03
N GLU A 142 -33.32 2.87 75.32
CA GLU A 142 -34.41 3.82 75.52
C GLU A 142 -35.12 3.59 76.88
N ILE A 143 -35.08 2.34 77.38
CA ILE A 143 -35.66 1.95 78.68
C ILE A 143 -34.60 1.68 79.74
N GLU A 144 -33.37 2.20 79.57
CA GLU A 144 -32.21 2.00 80.46
C GLU A 144 -31.86 0.52 80.74
N GLY A 145 -32.27 -0.41 79.83
CA GLY A 145 -32.03 -1.85 79.97
C GLY A 145 -30.61 -2.27 79.57
N VAL A 146 -29.84 -1.40 78.93
CA VAL A 146 -28.42 -1.57 78.58
C VAL A 146 -27.70 -0.21 78.68
N SER A 147 -26.37 -0.23 78.85
CA SER A 147 -25.58 1.01 78.86
C SER A 147 -25.47 1.63 77.46
N ARG A 148 -25.29 2.96 77.37
CA ARG A 148 -25.01 3.65 76.08
C ARG A 148 -23.72 3.10 75.38
N GLN A 149 -22.75 2.78 76.24
CA GLN A 149 -21.46 2.19 75.69
C GLN A 149 -21.76 0.85 75.04
N ASP A 150 -22.53 -0.05 75.61
CA ASP A 150 -22.87 -1.35 75.00
C ASP A 150 -23.59 -1.19 73.64
N TYR A 151 -24.49 -0.16 73.58
CA TYR A 151 -25.16 0.16 72.32
C TYR A 151 -24.20 0.69 71.25
N GLU A 152 -23.27 1.61 71.59
CA GLU A 152 -22.26 2.16 70.69
C GLU A 152 -21.33 1.06 70.28
N ASP A 153 -20.89 0.18 71.14
CA ASP A 153 -20.06 -0.99 70.81
C ASP A 153 -20.78 -1.93 69.85
N ALA A 154 -22.09 -2.13 70.01
CA ALA A 154 -22.87 -2.94 69.09
C ALA A 154 -22.97 -2.30 67.70
N ILE A 155 -23.12 -0.96 67.64
CA ILE A 155 -23.11 -0.20 66.40
C ILE A 155 -21.71 -0.36 65.65
N ALA A 156 -20.66 -0.17 66.45
CA ALA A 156 -19.29 -0.30 65.90
C ALA A 156 -19.02 -1.73 65.38
N ALA A 157 -19.41 -2.76 66.13
CA ALA A 157 -19.31 -4.15 65.72
C ALA A 157 -20.12 -4.48 64.45
N ASN A 158 -21.32 -3.90 64.31
CA ASN A 158 -22.11 -4.07 63.08
C ASN A 158 -21.51 -3.33 61.91
N ALA A 159 -20.97 -2.11 62.10
CA ALA A 159 -20.26 -1.38 61.07
C ALA A 159 -19.01 -2.16 60.60
N GLN A 160 -18.24 -2.73 61.53
CA GLN A 160 -17.09 -3.60 61.22
C GLN A 160 -17.55 -4.84 60.46
N ALA A 161 -18.62 -5.53 60.86
CA ALA A 161 -19.12 -6.70 60.13
C ALA A 161 -19.60 -6.35 58.72
N LYS A 162 -20.16 -5.16 58.49
CA LYS A 162 -20.48 -4.66 57.15
C LYS A 162 -19.22 -4.48 56.28
N ALA A 163 -18.20 -3.81 56.82
CA ALA A 163 -16.93 -3.60 56.15
C ALA A 163 -16.23 -4.93 55.83
N ASP A 164 -16.31 -5.93 56.72
CA ASP A 164 -15.78 -7.28 56.47
C ASP A 164 -16.48 -7.99 55.32
N VAL A 165 -17.81 -7.81 55.18
CA VAL A 165 -18.56 -8.35 54.03
C VAL A 165 -18.12 -7.68 52.73
N GLU A 166 -17.96 -6.35 52.70
CA GLU A 166 -17.52 -5.63 51.54
C GLU A 166 -16.09 -6.05 51.10
N SER A 167 -15.19 -6.15 52.08
CA SER A 167 -13.83 -6.62 51.87
C SER A 167 -13.79 -8.06 51.32
N ALA A 168 -14.56 -8.97 51.92
CA ALA A 168 -14.63 -10.36 51.45
C ALA A 168 -15.28 -10.47 50.06
N GLN A 169 -16.22 -9.59 49.72
CA GLN A 169 -16.84 -9.52 48.41
C GLN A 169 -15.87 -9.07 47.35
N ALA A 170 -15.04 -8.05 47.62
CA ALA A 170 -13.97 -7.59 46.74
C ALA A 170 -12.93 -8.70 46.48
N ALA A 171 -12.55 -9.44 47.53
CA ALA A 171 -11.64 -10.57 47.43
C ALA A 171 -12.21 -11.71 46.55
N LEU A 172 -13.53 -12.01 46.71
CA LEU A 172 -14.22 -12.98 45.86
C LEU A 172 -14.23 -12.55 44.41
N GLU A 173 -14.47 -11.28 44.11
CA GLU A 173 -14.48 -10.75 42.75
C GLU A 173 -13.10 -10.85 42.10
N THR A 174 -12.03 -10.50 42.81
CA THR A 174 -10.65 -10.68 42.36
C THR A 174 -10.37 -12.14 42.02
N ALA A 175 -10.75 -13.06 42.85
CA ALA A 175 -10.58 -14.50 42.61
C ALA A 175 -11.40 -14.98 41.41
N ARG A 176 -12.61 -14.44 41.20
CA ARG A 176 -13.47 -14.72 40.03
C ARG A 176 -12.79 -14.28 38.74
N ILE A 177 -12.27 -13.07 38.73
CA ILE A 177 -11.55 -12.51 37.57
C ILE A 177 -10.34 -13.37 37.23
N ASN A 178 -9.57 -13.83 38.20
CA ASN A 178 -8.41 -14.71 37.96
C ASN A 178 -8.83 -16.06 37.34
N VAL A 179 -9.96 -16.64 37.77
CA VAL A 179 -10.52 -17.83 37.13
C VAL A 179 -10.92 -17.54 35.67
N GLU A 180 -11.52 -16.38 35.40
CA GLU A 180 -11.90 -15.98 34.06
C GLU A 180 -10.67 -15.82 33.15
N TYR A 181 -9.59 -15.24 33.66
CA TYR A 181 -8.32 -15.08 32.92
C TYR A 181 -7.62 -16.38 32.57
N THR A 182 -8.00 -17.52 33.19
CA THR A 182 -7.54 -18.83 32.75
C THR A 182 -8.06 -19.22 31.37
N LYS A 183 -9.18 -18.60 30.92
CA LYS A 183 -9.72 -18.69 29.57
C LYS A 183 -9.20 -17.53 28.76
N VAL A 184 -8.19 -17.79 27.94
CA VAL A 184 -7.59 -16.76 27.08
C VAL A 184 -8.42 -16.64 25.82
N ASN A 185 -9.11 -15.49 25.65
CA ASN A 185 -10.01 -15.23 24.53
C ASN A 185 -9.36 -14.29 23.50
N ALA A 186 -9.87 -14.32 22.26
CA ALA A 186 -9.48 -13.40 21.19
C ALA A 186 -9.93 -11.96 21.54
N PRO A 187 -9.02 -10.97 21.59
CA PRO A 187 -9.38 -9.60 21.91
C PRO A 187 -10.04 -8.86 20.74
N ILE A 188 -9.76 -9.27 19.51
CA ILE A 188 -10.33 -8.73 18.26
C ILE A 188 -10.78 -9.86 17.35
N SER A 189 -11.65 -9.55 16.41
CA SER A 189 -11.98 -10.45 15.30
C SER A 189 -10.92 -10.34 14.21
N GLY A 190 -10.56 -11.46 13.59
CA GLY A 190 -9.57 -11.50 12.49
C GLY A 190 -8.94 -12.86 12.31
N ARG A 191 -7.90 -12.93 11.53
CA ARG A 191 -7.14 -14.16 11.28
C ARG A 191 -6.11 -14.39 12.38
N ILE A 192 -6.16 -15.58 12.99
CA ILE A 192 -5.20 -15.97 14.01
C ILE A 192 -3.94 -16.53 13.37
N SER A 193 -2.79 -16.14 13.89
CA SER A 193 -1.49 -16.66 13.46
C SER A 193 -1.19 -18.03 14.08
N ARG A 194 0.01 -18.55 13.84
CA ARG A 194 0.51 -19.74 14.52
C ARG A 194 0.58 -19.53 16.04
N SER A 195 0.47 -20.61 16.79
CA SER A 195 0.71 -20.63 18.23
C SER A 195 2.21 -20.71 18.54
N ASN A 196 2.66 -19.86 19.46
CA ASN A 196 4.04 -19.91 19.98
C ASN A 196 4.16 -20.80 21.22
N VAL A 197 3.04 -21.34 21.71
CA VAL A 197 2.97 -22.21 22.87
C VAL A 197 2.20 -23.49 22.53
N THR A 198 2.60 -24.60 23.14
CA THR A 198 1.95 -25.90 22.98
C THR A 198 1.20 -26.30 24.25
N PRO A 199 0.17 -27.16 24.17
CA PRO A 199 -0.40 -27.79 25.35
C PRO A 199 0.70 -28.46 26.19
N GLY A 200 0.65 -28.28 27.51
CA GLY A 200 1.69 -28.70 28.45
C GLY A 200 2.75 -27.62 28.75
N ALA A 201 2.84 -26.54 27.98
CA ALA A 201 3.79 -25.46 28.23
C ALA A 201 3.36 -24.64 29.45
N LEU A 202 4.33 -24.21 30.27
CA LEU A 202 4.14 -23.24 31.32
C LEU A 202 4.17 -21.83 30.75
N VAL A 203 3.15 -21.03 31.08
CA VAL A 203 3.07 -19.59 30.73
C VAL A 203 3.05 -18.76 32.00
N THR A 204 3.54 -17.52 31.90
CA THR A 204 3.57 -16.57 33.01
C THR A 204 2.77 -15.33 32.67
N ALA A 205 2.13 -14.72 33.67
CA ALA A 205 1.35 -13.49 33.49
C ALA A 205 2.20 -12.39 32.84
N GLY A 206 1.69 -11.77 31.77
CA GLY A 206 2.35 -10.65 31.11
C GLY A 206 3.67 -11.00 30.41
N GLN A 207 3.96 -12.26 30.12
CA GLN A 207 5.21 -12.67 29.46
C GLN A 207 5.47 -11.89 28.17
N ALA A 208 6.76 -11.65 27.87
CA ALA A 208 7.18 -10.86 26.71
C ALA A 208 6.78 -11.49 25.37
N THR A 209 6.83 -12.83 25.29
CA THR A 209 6.43 -13.57 24.07
C THR A 209 4.93 -13.76 24.06
N ALA A 210 4.26 -13.25 23.04
CA ALA A 210 2.83 -13.50 22.85
C ALA A 210 2.56 -14.99 22.58
N MET A 211 1.46 -15.52 23.11
CA MET A 211 1.01 -16.89 22.82
C MET A 211 0.64 -17.06 21.35
N THR A 212 -0.01 -16.08 20.78
CA THR A 212 -0.35 -15.94 19.35
C THR A 212 -0.69 -14.50 19.04
N THR A 213 -0.90 -14.19 17.76
CA THR A 213 -1.34 -12.86 17.31
C THR A 213 -2.61 -13.02 16.49
N VAL A 214 -3.57 -12.12 16.69
CA VAL A 214 -4.77 -12.02 15.86
C VAL A 214 -4.67 -10.72 15.05
N GLN A 215 -4.88 -10.82 13.73
CA GLN A 215 -4.77 -9.70 12.80
C GLN A 215 -6.08 -9.51 12.06
N GLN A 216 -6.59 -8.29 12.07
CA GLN A 216 -7.74 -7.93 11.25
C GLN A 216 -7.24 -7.56 9.85
N LEU A 217 -7.69 -8.32 8.84
CA LEU A 217 -7.26 -8.20 7.45
C LEU A 217 -8.29 -7.49 6.56
N ASP A 218 -9.52 -7.33 7.01
CA ASP A 218 -10.57 -6.58 6.32
C ASP A 218 -11.19 -5.56 7.28
N PRO A 219 -11.07 -4.26 6.95
CA PRO A 219 -10.24 -3.68 5.89
C PRO A 219 -8.74 -3.86 6.15
N ILE A 220 -7.89 -3.51 5.17
CA ILE A 220 -6.42 -3.56 5.27
C ILE A 220 -5.83 -2.19 4.97
N TYR A 221 -4.73 -1.85 5.62
CA TYR A 221 -3.95 -0.66 5.32
C TYR A 221 -2.92 -0.93 4.24
N VAL A 222 -2.62 0.11 3.49
CA VAL A 222 -1.48 0.20 2.59
C VAL A 222 -0.69 1.43 2.98
N ASP A 223 0.51 1.22 3.46
CA ASP A 223 1.46 2.27 3.80
C ASP A 223 2.35 2.54 2.57
N VAL A 224 2.24 3.73 2.00
CA VAL A 224 3.01 4.18 0.84
C VAL A 224 3.96 5.29 1.25
N THR A 225 5.14 5.28 0.67
CA THR A 225 6.16 6.29 0.95
C THR A 225 6.29 7.26 -0.20
N GLN A 226 6.33 8.55 0.10
CA GLN A 226 6.53 9.63 -0.86
C GLN A 226 7.61 10.59 -0.35
N SER A 227 8.44 11.10 -1.26
CA SER A 227 9.39 12.16 -0.92
C SER A 227 8.66 13.42 -0.45
N SER A 228 9.15 14.03 0.63
CA SER A 228 8.61 15.31 1.14
C SER A 228 8.73 16.44 0.11
N GLU A 229 9.77 16.45 -0.71
CA GLU A 229 9.94 17.40 -1.81
C GLU A 229 8.84 17.28 -2.85
N GLU A 230 8.54 16.04 -3.26
CA GLU A 230 7.50 15.76 -4.27
C GLU A 230 6.11 16.10 -3.73
N MET A 231 5.83 15.80 -2.46
CA MET A 231 4.60 16.20 -1.79
C MET A 231 4.43 17.71 -1.73
N LEU A 232 5.48 18.47 -1.37
CA LEU A 232 5.46 19.93 -1.35
C LEU A 232 5.29 20.52 -2.75
N ARG A 233 5.89 19.90 -3.77
CA ARG A 233 5.72 20.29 -5.17
C ARG A 233 4.28 20.12 -5.62
N LEU A 234 3.68 18.96 -5.31
CA LEU A 234 2.29 18.67 -5.63
C LEU A 234 1.34 19.65 -4.92
N LYS A 235 1.56 19.92 -3.63
CA LYS A 235 0.78 20.89 -2.86
C LYS A 235 0.80 22.28 -3.49
N ARG A 236 1.98 22.77 -3.88
CA ARG A 236 2.13 24.08 -4.56
C ARG A 236 1.40 24.10 -5.91
N GLN A 237 1.42 23.02 -6.67
CA GLN A 237 0.71 22.90 -7.95
C GLN A 237 -0.82 22.92 -7.77
N LEU A 238 -1.32 22.29 -6.70
CA LEU A 238 -2.74 22.35 -6.34
C LEU A 238 -3.15 23.78 -5.91
N GLU A 239 -2.34 24.44 -5.08
CA GLU A 239 -2.59 25.81 -4.61
C GLU A 239 -2.52 26.85 -5.74
N SER A 240 -1.67 26.64 -6.75
CA SER A 240 -1.58 27.52 -7.93
C SER A 240 -2.68 27.29 -8.97
N GLY A 241 -3.61 26.36 -8.73
CA GLY A 241 -4.71 26.06 -9.65
C GLY A 241 -4.29 25.28 -10.90
N GLY A 242 -3.08 24.70 -10.90
CA GLY A 242 -2.56 23.88 -12.00
C GLY A 242 -3.34 22.57 -12.19
N PHE A 243 -4.04 22.11 -11.15
CA PHE A 243 -4.91 20.94 -11.18
C PHE A 243 -6.22 21.23 -10.46
N LYS A 244 -7.32 20.71 -10.98
CA LYS A 244 -8.57 20.64 -10.20
C LYS A 244 -8.51 19.45 -9.28
N GLN A 245 -8.73 19.70 -7.99
CA GLN A 245 -8.87 18.63 -7.01
C GLN A 245 -10.11 17.80 -7.38
N ALA A 246 -9.94 16.49 -7.59
CA ALA A 246 -11.05 15.57 -7.68
C ALA A 246 -11.80 15.63 -6.33
N GLY A 247 -13.04 16.09 -6.33
CA GLY A 247 -13.80 16.38 -5.10
C GLY A 247 -13.85 15.17 -4.17
N GLY A 248 -13.35 15.33 -2.93
CA GLY A 248 -13.35 14.29 -1.90
C GLY A 248 -11.97 13.70 -1.58
N GLN A 249 -11.98 12.58 -0.86
CA GLN A 249 -10.74 11.83 -0.56
C GLN A 249 -10.15 11.25 -1.85
N ALA A 250 -8.82 11.40 -2.03
CA ALA A 250 -8.12 10.89 -3.20
C ALA A 250 -8.36 9.37 -3.33
N LYS A 251 -8.83 8.98 -4.51
CA LYS A 251 -9.02 7.58 -4.88
C LYS A 251 -7.65 6.94 -5.14
N VAL A 252 -7.43 5.80 -4.53
CA VAL A 252 -6.18 5.05 -4.68
C VAL A 252 -6.49 3.69 -5.29
N THR A 253 -5.76 3.34 -6.33
CA THR A 253 -5.83 2.00 -6.96
C THR A 253 -4.51 1.27 -6.69
N LEU A 254 -4.55 -0.04 -6.48
CA LEU A 254 -3.33 -0.84 -6.27
C LEU A 254 -2.98 -1.65 -7.51
N LYS A 255 -1.70 -1.64 -7.84
CA LYS A 255 -1.07 -2.63 -8.71
C LYS A 255 -0.30 -3.62 -7.85
N LEU A 256 -0.62 -4.89 -8.00
CA LEU A 256 0.04 -5.98 -7.28
C LEU A 256 1.40 -6.30 -7.91
N ALA A 257 2.20 -7.12 -7.23
CA ALA A 257 3.54 -7.47 -7.67
C ALA A 257 3.56 -8.25 -9.02
N ASP A 258 2.46 -8.96 -9.34
CA ASP A 258 2.25 -9.65 -10.61
C ASP A 258 1.82 -8.74 -11.77
N GLY A 259 1.67 -7.43 -11.51
CA GLY A 259 1.21 -6.44 -12.47
C GLY A 259 -0.31 -6.32 -12.59
N SER A 260 -1.08 -7.16 -11.93
CA SER A 260 -2.54 -7.07 -11.89
C SER A 260 -3.02 -5.86 -11.08
N THR A 261 -4.19 -5.34 -11.43
CA THR A 261 -4.81 -4.25 -10.69
C THR A 261 -5.81 -4.84 -9.68
N TYR A 262 -5.69 -4.44 -8.42
CA TYR A 262 -6.64 -4.83 -7.39
C TYR A 262 -8.02 -4.22 -7.65
N ALA A 263 -9.07 -5.06 -7.60
CA ALA A 263 -10.41 -4.68 -8.05
C ALA A 263 -11.10 -3.64 -7.16
N GLN A 264 -10.77 -3.61 -5.85
CA GLN A 264 -11.38 -2.71 -4.89
C GLN A 264 -10.56 -1.42 -4.77
N PRO A 265 -11.13 -0.24 -5.07
CA PRO A 265 -10.43 1.02 -4.84
C PRO A 265 -10.33 1.32 -3.35
N GLY A 266 -9.20 1.89 -2.96
CA GLY A 266 -8.97 2.38 -1.61
C GLY A 266 -9.17 3.89 -1.51
N LYS A 267 -9.13 4.36 -0.26
CA LYS A 267 -9.25 5.76 0.10
C LYS A 267 -8.00 6.18 0.88
N LEU A 268 -7.38 7.27 0.46
CA LEU A 268 -6.31 7.88 1.24
C LEU A 268 -6.90 8.43 2.54
N GLN A 269 -6.44 7.95 3.69
CA GLN A 269 -6.96 8.38 4.99
C GLN A 269 -6.08 9.41 5.67
N PHE A 270 -4.77 9.22 5.59
CA PHE A 270 -3.83 9.94 6.42
C PHE A 270 -2.49 10.14 5.70
N ALA A 271 -1.92 11.33 5.85
CA ALA A 271 -0.51 11.59 5.60
C ALA A 271 0.14 11.79 6.97
N ASP A 272 1.20 11.08 7.26
CA ASP A 272 1.94 11.30 8.50
C ASP A 272 2.40 12.77 8.55
N ALA A 273 2.23 13.40 9.73
CA ALA A 273 2.67 14.77 9.93
C ALA A 273 4.19 14.89 10.09
N SER A 274 4.89 13.76 10.17
CA SER A 274 6.34 13.69 10.35
C SER A 274 7.04 13.20 9.08
N VAL A 275 8.21 13.79 8.83
CA VAL A 275 9.14 13.35 7.79
C VAL A 275 10.18 12.47 8.47
N ASP A 276 10.43 11.28 7.93
CA ASP A 276 11.52 10.43 8.40
C ASP A 276 12.87 11.14 8.15
N PRO A 277 13.63 11.45 9.20
CA PRO A 277 14.85 12.26 9.06
C PRO A 277 15.99 11.51 8.34
N GLY A 278 15.95 10.18 8.26
CA GLY A 278 16.96 9.38 7.57
C GLY A 278 16.76 9.32 6.07
N THR A 279 15.49 9.32 5.62
CA THR A 279 15.14 9.13 4.21
C THR A 279 14.50 10.35 3.56
N GLY A 280 14.02 11.34 4.34
CA GLY A 280 13.29 12.49 3.84
C GLY A 280 11.88 12.16 3.31
N ASN A 281 11.38 10.97 3.60
CA ASN A 281 10.09 10.50 3.12
C ASN A 281 8.96 10.76 4.13
N VAL A 282 7.76 10.89 3.59
CA VAL A 282 6.50 10.94 4.34
C VAL A 282 5.73 9.66 4.06
N THR A 283 5.13 9.08 5.08
CA THR A 283 4.26 7.91 4.93
C THR A 283 2.81 8.35 4.75
N LEU A 284 2.21 7.87 3.67
CA LEU A 284 0.79 8.03 3.40
C LEU A 284 0.09 6.71 3.68
N ARG A 285 -1.03 6.74 4.38
CA ARG A 285 -1.81 5.55 4.69
C ARG A 285 -3.13 5.57 3.93
N ALA A 286 -3.38 4.51 3.18
CA ALA A 286 -4.63 4.29 2.48
C ALA A 286 -5.34 3.05 3.03
N LEU A 287 -6.66 3.10 3.06
CA LEU A 287 -7.52 2.01 3.52
C LEU A 287 -8.17 1.32 2.33
N PHE A 288 -8.09 -0.01 2.31
CA PHE A 288 -8.65 -0.84 1.25
C PHE A 288 -9.60 -1.90 1.84
N PRO A 289 -10.79 -2.10 1.23
CA PRO A 289 -11.60 -3.28 1.52
C PRO A 289 -10.85 -4.54 1.07
N ASN A 290 -10.89 -5.59 1.89
CA ASN A 290 -10.18 -6.84 1.61
C ASN A 290 -11.04 -8.07 1.97
N PRO A 291 -12.28 -8.18 1.47
CA PRO A 291 -13.22 -9.23 1.90
C PRO A 291 -12.78 -10.63 1.52
N LYS A 292 -11.97 -10.79 0.47
CA LYS A 292 -11.44 -12.09 0.04
C LYS A 292 -10.09 -12.44 0.67
N HIS A 293 -9.51 -11.51 1.47
CA HIS A 293 -8.18 -11.64 2.06
C HIS A 293 -7.06 -11.88 1.02
N ASP A 294 -7.24 -11.35 -0.21
CA ASP A 294 -6.23 -11.43 -1.27
C ASP A 294 -4.98 -10.61 -0.91
N LEU A 295 -5.17 -9.51 -0.17
CA LEU A 295 -4.07 -8.71 0.36
C LEU A 295 -3.64 -9.25 1.72
N LEU A 296 -2.41 -9.74 1.81
CA LEU A 296 -1.81 -10.21 3.04
C LEU A 296 -0.85 -9.15 3.61
N PRO A 297 -0.71 -9.03 4.93
CA PRO A 297 0.23 -8.11 5.55
C PRO A 297 1.67 -8.34 5.07
N GLY A 298 2.39 -7.24 4.80
CA GLY A 298 3.75 -7.26 4.32
C GLY A 298 3.94 -7.39 2.81
N MET A 299 2.86 -7.57 2.03
CA MET A 299 2.94 -7.62 0.57
C MET A 299 3.41 -6.29 0.00
N PHE A 300 4.29 -6.36 -0.99
CA PHE A 300 4.70 -5.19 -1.78
C PHE A 300 3.63 -4.88 -2.82
N VAL A 301 3.24 -3.61 -2.88
CA VAL A 301 2.24 -3.09 -3.82
C VAL A 301 2.67 -1.74 -4.35
N ARG A 302 2.11 -1.32 -5.48
CA ARG A 302 2.25 0.04 -5.99
C ARG A 302 0.89 0.73 -5.92
N ALA A 303 0.82 1.80 -5.18
CA ALA A 303 -0.38 2.62 -5.09
C ALA A 303 -0.37 3.65 -6.22
N VAL A 304 -1.42 3.67 -7.01
CA VAL A 304 -1.68 4.66 -8.05
C VAL A 304 -2.65 5.67 -7.44
N VAL A 305 -2.14 6.84 -7.12
CA VAL A 305 -2.92 7.93 -6.51
C VAL A 305 -3.33 8.92 -7.59
N GLU A 306 -4.62 9.20 -7.71
CA GLU A 306 -5.16 10.24 -8.58
C GLU A 306 -5.10 11.58 -7.84
N ASN A 307 -4.13 12.41 -8.19
CA ASN A 307 -3.89 13.70 -7.51
C ASN A 307 -4.81 14.82 -7.98
N GLY A 308 -5.34 14.72 -9.20
CA GLY A 308 -6.19 15.73 -9.80
C GLY A 308 -6.33 15.55 -11.32
N ILE A 309 -6.96 16.54 -11.95
CA ILE A 309 -7.14 16.59 -13.41
C ILE A 309 -6.41 17.81 -13.94
N ASP A 310 -5.49 17.61 -14.87
CA ASP A 310 -4.89 18.67 -15.68
C ASP A 310 -5.76 18.88 -16.93
N GLU A 311 -6.45 20.02 -17.00
CA GLU A 311 -7.36 20.35 -18.10
C GLU A 311 -6.64 20.76 -19.38
N GLN A 312 -5.37 21.11 -19.27
CA GLN A 312 -4.54 21.58 -20.38
C GLN A 312 -3.38 20.62 -20.72
N ALA A 313 -3.46 19.38 -20.26
CA ALA A 313 -2.43 18.41 -20.52
C ALA A 313 -2.27 18.15 -22.03
N ILE A 314 -1.04 18.11 -22.49
CA ILE A 314 -0.69 17.72 -23.84
C ILE A 314 -0.20 16.28 -23.83
N ALA A 315 -0.90 15.41 -24.55
CA ALA A 315 -0.49 14.01 -24.72
C ALA A 315 -0.22 13.70 -26.19
N VAL A 316 0.91 13.07 -26.48
CA VAL A 316 1.36 12.73 -27.84
C VAL A 316 1.64 11.23 -27.92
N PRO A 317 1.19 10.53 -29.00
CA PRO A 317 1.49 9.11 -29.19
C PRO A 317 2.99 8.82 -29.11
N GLN A 318 3.37 7.72 -28.46
CA GLN A 318 4.78 7.34 -28.26
C GLN A 318 5.56 7.22 -29.57
N GLN A 319 4.88 6.85 -30.65
CA GLN A 319 5.45 6.73 -31.99
C GLN A 319 6.01 8.05 -32.56
N GLY A 320 5.44 9.20 -32.12
CA GLY A 320 5.89 10.53 -32.56
C GLY A 320 7.05 11.11 -31.74
N VAL A 321 7.51 10.42 -30.69
CA VAL A 321 8.57 10.90 -29.81
C VAL A 321 9.79 9.99 -29.92
N THR A 322 10.93 10.57 -30.25
CA THR A 322 12.21 9.88 -30.33
C THR A 322 13.20 10.48 -29.32
N ARG A 323 14.28 9.78 -29.03
CA ARG A 323 15.36 10.32 -28.18
C ARG A 323 16.56 10.68 -29.06
N ASN A 324 17.11 11.87 -28.83
CA ASN A 324 18.33 12.29 -29.47
C ASN A 324 19.56 11.62 -28.79
N PRO A 325 20.78 11.73 -29.37
CA PRO A 325 21.99 11.16 -28.78
C PRO A 325 22.34 11.68 -27.39
N LYS A 326 21.77 12.83 -26.97
CA LYS A 326 21.90 13.39 -25.64
C LYS A 326 20.87 12.81 -24.64
N GLY A 327 19.99 11.91 -25.11
CA GLY A 327 18.94 11.31 -24.29
C GLY A 327 17.66 12.16 -24.12
N GLU A 328 17.61 13.35 -24.72
CA GLU A 328 16.44 14.25 -24.64
C GLU A 328 15.33 13.73 -25.55
N ALA A 329 14.07 13.81 -25.07
CA ALA A 329 12.91 13.50 -25.89
C ALA A 329 12.74 14.57 -26.98
N THR A 330 12.55 14.15 -28.22
CA THR A 330 12.35 15.03 -29.37
C THR A 330 11.19 14.57 -30.22
N ALA A 331 10.48 15.50 -30.84
CA ALA A 331 9.48 15.21 -31.86
C ALA A 331 9.72 16.00 -33.11
N LEU A 332 9.31 15.40 -34.23
CA LEU A 332 9.28 16.10 -35.54
C LEU A 332 7.89 16.72 -35.69
N VAL A 333 7.86 18.04 -35.87
CA VAL A 333 6.65 18.83 -36.04
C VAL A 333 6.60 19.41 -37.44
N LEU A 334 5.46 19.30 -38.11
CA LEU A 334 5.24 19.90 -39.41
C LEU A 334 4.70 21.33 -39.22
N ASN A 335 5.47 22.35 -39.60
CA ASN A 335 5.02 23.74 -39.49
C ASN A 335 3.94 24.10 -40.54
N GLN A 336 3.43 25.32 -40.52
CA GLN A 336 2.39 25.77 -41.44
C GLN A 336 2.85 25.81 -42.90
N GLN A 337 4.16 25.93 -43.12
CA GLN A 337 4.78 25.96 -44.47
C GLN A 337 5.07 24.56 -45.01
N GLY A 338 4.74 23.49 -44.27
CA GLY A 338 5.03 22.11 -44.69
C GLY A 338 6.49 21.70 -44.49
N ILE A 339 7.25 22.42 -43.64
CA ILE A 339 8.66 22.09 -43.32
C ILE A 339 8.69 21.35 -41.97
N VAL A 340 9.54 20.31 -41.93
CA VAL A 340 9.74 19.51 -40.71
C VAL A 340 10.70 20.21 -39.76
N GLU A 341 10.27 20.47 -38.54
CA GLU A 341 11.05 21.04 -37.44
C GLU A 341 11.29 19.98 -36.38
N GLN A 342 12.49 19.88 -35.84
CA GLN A 342 12.77 19.07 -34.67
C GLN A 342 12.64 19.93 -33.43
N ARG A 343 11.78 19.54 -32.48
CA ARG A 343 11.61 20.21 -31.21
C ARG A 343 11.98 19.31 -30.05
N VAL A 344 12.67 19.86 -29.06
CA VAL A 344 12.99 19.18 -27.82
C VAL A 344 11.77 19.26 -26.91
N LEU A 345 11.37 18.13 -26.33
CA LEU A 345 10.21 17.99 -25.47
C LEU A 345 10.63 17.78 -24.03
N GLN A 346 9.92 18.40 -23.12
CA GLN A 346 9.98 18.04 -21.70
C GLN A 346 8.80 17.11 -21.40
N THR A 347 9.09 15.86 -21.15
CA THR A 347 8.07 14.84 -20.82
C THR A 347 8.03 14.64 -19.32
N THR A 348 6.82 14.48 -18.75
CA THR A 348 6.61 14.21 -17.31
C THR A 348 6.32 12.75 -17.01
N GLY A 349 5.87 11.98 -18.00
CA GLY A 349 5.54 10.57 -17.84
C GLY A 349 4.80 10.02 -19.04
N THR A 350 4.27 8.81 -18.90
CA THR A 350 3.45 8.13 -19.90
C THR A 350 2.05 7.89 -19.34
N LEU A 351 1.05 8.00 -20.20
CA LEU A 351 -0.33 7.61 -19.91
C LEU A 351 -0.80 6.67 -21.04
N GLY A 352 -0.85 5.37 -20.75
CA GLY A 352 -1.09 4.35 -21.75
C GLY A 352 -0.05 4.37 -22.88
N ASP A 353 -0.48 4.60 -24.10
CA ASP A 353 0.34 4.66 -25.33
C ASP A 353 0.86 6.08 -25.66
N LYS A 354 0.63 7.07 -24.76
CA LYS A 354 0.99 8.47 -25.01
C LYS A 354 2.02 8.99 -24.00
N TRP A 355 2.89 9.90 -24.45
CA TRP A 355 3.73 10.72 -23.61
C TRP A 355 3.00 11.98 -23.15
N LEU A 356 3.08 12.29 -21.87
CA LEU A 356 2.65 13.58 -21.33
C LEU A 356 3.76 14.60 -21.52
N VAL A 357 3.44 15.70 -22.22
CA VAL A 357 4.40 16.75 -22.57
C VAL A 357 4.09 18.00 -21.77
N LYS A 358 5.08 18.45 -20.98
CA LYS A 358 4.99 19.68 -20.18
C LYS A 358 5.37 20.93 -20.97
N ALA A 359 6.35 20.81 -21.87
CA ALA A 359 6.84 21.93 -22.68
C ALA A 359 7.44 21.43 -24.01
N GLY A 360 7.46 22.30 -25.02
CA GLY A 360 8.02 22.03 -26.35
C GLY A 360 6.97 21.86 -27.45
N LEU A 361 5.69 21.75 -27.09
CA LEU A 361 4.56 21.73 -28.03
C LEU A 361 3.50 22.73 -27.63
N SER A 362 2.79 23.25 -28.64
CA SER A 362 1.66 24.16 -28.49
C SER A 362 0.40 23.57 -29.10
N ASN A 363 -0.76 24.09 -28.67
CA ASN A 363 -2.04 23.72 -29.28
C ASN A 363 -2.03 23.97 -30.80
N GLY A 364 -2.45 22.98 -31.58
CA GLY A 364 -2.49 23.05 -33.04
C GLY A 364 -1.18 22.56 -33.72
N ASP A 365 -0.13 22.26 -32.98
CA ASP A 365 1.10 21.66 -33.55
C ASP A 365 0.80 20.30 -34.18
N ARG A 366 1.41 20.03 -35.35
CA ARG A 366 1.22 18.77 -36.08
C ARG A 366 2.45 17.88 -35.88
N VAL A 367 2.39 16.98 -34.91
CA VAL A 367 3.49 16.02 -34.63
C VAL A 367 3.43 14.87 -35.60
N ILE A 368 4.56 14.54 -36.19
CA ILE A 368 4.69 13.43 -37.16
C ILE A 368 4.76 12.13 -36.37
N VAL A 369 3.79 11.26 -36.60
CA VAL A 369 3.65 9.94 -35.90
C VAL A 369 3.93 8.78 -36.83
N GLU A 370 3.72 8.97 -38.17
CA GLU A 370 4.01 7.97 -39.18
C GLU A 370 4.96 8.53 -40.24
N GLY A 371 5.86 7.71 -40.70
CA GLY A 371 6.85 8.13 -41.71
C GLY A 371 8.01 8.97 -41.17
N VAL A 372 8.24 8.96 -39.85
CA VAL A 372 9.36 9.65 -39.18
C VAL A 372 10.70 9.36 -39.83
N GLN A 373 10.93 8.14 -40.35
CA GLN A 373 12.18 7.74 -41.02
C GLN A 373 12.30 8.28 -42.42
N LYS A 374 11.21 8.78 -43.04
CA LYS A 374 11.20 9.29 -44.43
C LYS A 374 11.54 10.78 -44.50
N VAL A 375 11.61 11.46 -43.37
CA VAL A 375 11.81 12.92 -43.31
C VAL A 375 13.01 13.27 -42.44
N LYS A 376 13.60 14.40 -42.76
CA LYS A 376 14.70 15.00 -41.96
C LYS A 376 14.32 16.41 -41.55
N PRO A 377 14.83 16.93 -40.43
CA PRO A 377 14.66 18.33 -40.07
C PRO A 377 15.09 19.26 -41.22
N GLY A 378 14.25 20.26 -41.51
CA GLY A 378 14.44 21.20 -42.63
C GLY A 378 13.90 20.71 -43.98
N ALA A 379 13.47 19.48 -44.13
CA ALA A 379 12.90 18.95 -45.36
C ALA A 379 11.39 19.26 -45.49
N PRO A 380 10.89 19.47 -46.75
CA PRO A 380 9.45 19.60 -46.95
C PRO A 380 8.76 18.24 -46.85
N ALA A 381 7.56 18.20 -46.22
CA ALA A 381 6.72 17.03 -46.12
C ALA A 381 5.24 17.40 -46.34
N THR A 382 4.45 16.46 -46.82
CA THR A 382 3.01 16.62 -47.00
C THR A 382 2.26 15.69 -46.05
N VAL A 383 1.11 16.16 -45.55
CA VAL A 383 0.24 15.34 -44.69
C VAL A 383 -0.40 14.27 -45.54
N ALA A 384 -0.24 13.01 -45.18
CA ALA A 384 -0.98 11.91 -45.77
C ALA A 384 -2.50 12.13 -45.51
N PRO A 385 -3.39 11.87 -46.45
CA PRO A 385 -4.82 11.93 -46.20
C PRO A 385 -5.12 11.02 -45.02
N ALA A 386 -5.82 11.58 -43.98
CA ALA A 386 -6.14 10.88 -42.76
C ALA A 386 -6.88 9.59 -43.10
N VAL A 387 -6.26 8.44 -42.93
CA VAL A 387 -7.00 7.18 -42.76
C VAL A 387 -7.78 7.36 -41.45
N ALA A 388 -9.11 7.51 -41.57
CA ALA A 388 -9.98 7.68 -40.44
C ALA A 388 -9.69 6.58 -39.40
N ASN A 389 -9.12 6.97 -38.27
CA ASN A 389 -8.83 6.07 -37.17
C ASN A 389 -10.15 5.62 -36.57
N THR A 390 -10.71 4.53 -37.08
CA THR A 390 -11.83 3.79 -36.50
C THR A 390 -11.32 3.04 -35.27
N ALA A 391 -11.01 3.78 -34.20
CA ALA A 391 -10.77 3.25 -32.88
C ALA A 391 -11.68 3.96 -31.87
N SER A 392 -12.98 3.97 -32.16
CA SER A 392 -14.02 4.11 -31.15
C SER A 392 -14.78 2.79 -31.11
N ALA A 393 -14.18 1.76 -30.58
CA ALA A 393 -14.89 0.55 -30.19
C ALA A 393 -15.76 0.92 -28.98
N LYS A 394 -17.03 1.17 -29.25
CA LYS A 394 -18.14 1.18 -28.31
C LYS A 394 -18.06 -0.11 -27.47
N PRO A 395 -18.08 -0.05 -26.14
CA PRO A 395 -18.17 -1.27 -25.34
C PRO A 395 -19.48 -1.98 -25.66
N ALA A 396 -19.38 -3.24 -26.09
CA ALA A 396 -20.51 -4.13 -26.25
C ALA A 396 -21.16 -4.35 -24.88
N ALA A 397 -22.45 -4.08 -24.79
CA ALA A 397 -23.30 -4.43 -23.65
C ALA A 397 -23.29 -5.96 -23.47
N PRO A 398 -23.22 -6.49 -22.22
CA PRO A 398 -23.36 -7.91 -21.99
C PRO A 398 -24.79 -8.34 -22.31
N ALA A 399 -24.92 -9.33 -23.20
CA ALA A 399 -26.18 -10.02 -23.45
C ALA A 399 -26.58 -10.77 -22.17
N ALA A 400 -27.86 -10.56 -21.80
CA ALA A 400 -28.51 -11.33 -20.76
C ALA A 400 -28.73 -12.78 -21.25
N HIS A 401 -28.30 -13.73 -20.43
CA HIS A 401 -28.86 -15.07 -20.29
C HIS A 401 -28.75 -15.48 -18.84
#